data_51a213f9bf590f8832b695c76a9488c5
#
_entry.id   51a213f9bf590f8832b695c76a9488c5
#
_cell.length_a   1.000
_cell.length_b   1.000
_cell.length_c   1.000
_cell.angle_alpha   90.00
_cell.angle_beta   90.00
_cell.angle_gamma   90.00
#
_symmetry.space_group_name_H-M   'P 1'
#
loop_
_entity.id
_entity.type
_entity.pdbx_description
1 polymer ?
#
loop_
_entity_poly.entity_id
_entity_poly.type
_entity_poly.pdbx_seq_one_letter_code
_entity_poly.pdbx_strand_id
1 'polypeptide(L)'
;LGDMSVHESMQPRVDMIMVEDTETVRTAVERMHGTGYSRLPIFHEDADHIIGIVHYKNLVGPLIDGREDDLAAKYAFEPLFVPETKDIFPLLKEMQTNRQQMAIVVDEYGGTDGLITVEDIIEEIVGEIVDEYDMEGKEITKLSDGVWRVDGRFPVEDAAALGWPVSESEDYETIAGWLIDTLDFVPEMGDEFTVGGYSFKIERMRRSRISTIRVERLAGGADVAEEGEGQQEKTH
;
A
#
# COMPACT_ATOMS: atom_id res chain seq x y z
N LEU A 1 7.43 -13.44 -23.06
CA LEU A 1 6.50 -12.44 -22.55
C LEU A 1 5.12 -12.98 -22.86
N GLY A 2 4.50 -13.68 -21.89
CA GLY A 2 3.20 -14.30 -22.06
C GLY A 2 2.08 -13.26 -22.10
N ASP A 3 0.94 -13.65 -22.64
CA ASP A 3 -0.30 -12.89 -22.63
C ASP A 3 -0.72 -12.68 -21.19
N MET A 4 -0.47 -11.49 -20.64
CA MET A 4 -0.86 -11.12 -19.28
C MET A 4 -2.13 -10.28 -19.35
N SER A 5 -3.17 -10.72 -18.67
CA SER A 5 -4.48 -10.06 -18.67
C SER A 5 -4.56 -8.95 -17.63
N VAL A 6 -5.48 -8.03 -17.84
CA VAL A 6 -5.84 -6.97 -16.87
C VAL A 6 -6.19 -7.56 -15.51
N HIS A 7 -6.92 -8.70 -15.49
CA HIS A 7 -7.31 -9.38 -14.25
C HIS A 7 -6.13 -9.72 -13.35
N GLU A 8 -5.00 -10.15 -13.93
CA GLU A 8 -3.78 -10.53 -13.18
C GLU A 8 -3.04 -9.33 -12.58
N SER A 9 -3.23 -8.13 -13.16
CA SER A 9 -2.47 -6.92 -12.81
C SER A 9 -3.31 -5.85 -12.13
N MET A 10 -4.65 -5.99 -12.11
CA MET A 10 -5.55 -4.99 -11.54
C MET A 10 -5.55 -4.99 -10.02
N GLN A 11 -5.91 -3.85 -9.44
CA GLN A 11 -6.35 -3.77 -8.06
C GLN A 11 -7.79 -4.27 -7.98
N PRO A 12 -8.11 -5.30 -7.18
CA PRO A 12 -9.45 -5.85 -7.10
C PRO A 12 -10.43 -4.86 -6.44
N ARG A 13 -11.70 -5.01 -6.74
CA ARG A 13 -12.79 -4.16 -6.23
C ARG A 13 -12.76 -3.95 -4.73
N VAL A 14 -12.49 -5.02 -3.96
CA VAL A 14 -12.48 -4.98 -2.49
C VAL A 14 -11.41 -4.05 -1.91
N ASP A 15 -10.35 -3.77 -2.67
CA ASP A 15 -9.24 -2.90 -2.27
C ASP A 15 -9.37 -1.47 -2.84
N MET A 16 -10.39 -1.20 -3.64
CA MET A 16 -10.58 0.13 -4.25
C MET A 16 -10.96 1.17 -3.20
N ILE A 17 -10.23 2.27 -3.20
CA ILE A 17 -10.57 3.49 -2.47
C ILE A 17 -11.32 4.42 -3.43
N MET A 18 -12.51 4.82 -3.06
CA MET A 18 -13.43 5.58 -3.91
C MET A 18 -14.07 6.74 -3.16
N VAL A 19 -14.75 7.61 -3.90
CA VAL A 19 -15.53 8.73 -3.39
C VAL A 19 -16.95 8.57 -3.92
N GLU A 20 -17.96 8.75 -3.06
CA GLU A 20 -19.35 8.81 -3.50
C GLU A 20 -19.64 10.17 -4.15
N ASP A 21 -20.54 10.21 -5.14
CA ASP A 21 -20.88 11.45 -5.88
C ASP A 21 -21.53 12.53 -5.01
N THR A 22 -22.00 12.17 -3.82
CA THR A 22 -22.53 13.08 -2.79
C THR A 22 -21.45 13.67 -1.88
N GLU A 23 -20.21 13.20 -1.96
CA GLU A 23 -19.10 13.63 -1.10
C GLU A 23 -18.40 14.89 -1.67
N THR A 24 -17.83 15.69 -0.78
CA THR A 24 -17.25 17.01 -1.09
C THR A 24 -15.80 16.92 -1.55
N VAL A 25 -15.30 18.02 -2.12
CA VAL A 25 -13.89 18.24 -2.43
C VAL A 25 -13.02 18.00 -1.20
N ARG A 26 -13.41 18.53 -0.04
CA ARG A 26 -12.71 18.33 1.24
C ARG A 26 -12.54 16.84 1.55
N THR A 27 -13.65 16.10 1.54
CA THR A 27 -13.63 14.65 1.84
C THR A 27 -12.74 13.88 0.88
N ALA A 28 -12.81 14.19 -0.42
CA ALA A 28 -11.96 13.55 -1.42
C ALA A 28 -10.47 13.82 -1.18
N VAL A 29 -10.10 15.08 -0.90
CA VAL A 29 -8.71 15.46 -0.62
C VAL A 29 -8.18 14.82 0.66
N GLU A 30 -8.98 14.80 1.72
CA GLU A 30 -8.60 14.14 2.98
C GLU A 30 -8.37 12.63 2.76
N ARG A 31 -9.23 11.98 1.97
CA ARG A 31 -9.08 10.56 1.61
C ARG A 31 -7.84 10.31 0.77
N MET A 32 -7.55 11.16 -0.22
CA MET A 32 -6.32 11.10 -1.01
C MET A 32 -5.08 11.29 -0.14
N HIS A 33 -5.11 12.25 0.79
CA HIS A 33 -4.01 12.50 1.71
C HIS A 33 -3.77 11.31 2.64
N GLY A 34 -4.83 10.74 3.20
CA GLY A 34 -4.74 9.60 4.12
C GLY A 34 -4.28 8.29 3.46
N THR A 35 -4.58 8.11 2.17
CA THR A 35 -4.24 6.87 1.44
C THR A 35 -2.99 7.00 0.56
N GLY A 36 -2.55 8.23 0.25
CA GLY A 36 -1.45 8.50 -0.68
C GLY A 36 -1.85 8.39 -2.16
N TYR A 37 -3.11 8.13 -2.48
CA TYR A 37 -3.58 8.07 -3.86
C TYR A 37 -3.83 9.45 -4.44
N SER A 38 -3.39 9.68 -5.69
CA SER A 38 -3.62 10.94 -6.42
C SER A 38 -4.90 10.95 -7.24
N ARG A 39 -5.50 9.77 -7.46
CA ARG A 39 -6.74 9.58 -8.25
C ARG A 39 -7.66 8.65 -7.53
N LEU A 40 -8.94 9.01 -7.47
CA LEU A 40 -9.98 8.17 -6.89
C LEU A 40 -11.16 8.07 -7.85
N PRO A 41 -11.71 6.86 -8.07
CA PRO A 41 -12.98 6.70 -8.76
C PRO A 41 -14.11 7.35 -7.96
N ILE A 42 -15.09 7.91 -8.68
CA ILE A 42 -16.35 8.40 -8.11
C ILE A 42 -17.45 7.43 -8.50
N PHE A 43 -18.23 6.99 -7.53
CA PHE A 43 -19.35 6.08 -7.73
C PHE A 43 -20.69 6.72 -7.35
N HIS A 44 -21.75 6.23 -7.95
CA HIS A 44 -23.13 6.58 -7.63
C HIS A 44 -23.83 5.39 -6.98
N GLU A 45 -24.32 5.54 -5.76
CA GLU A 45 -25.01 4.53 -4.95
C GLU A 45 -24.13 3.32 -4.55
N ASP A 46 -23.52 2.63 -5.52
CA ASP A 46 -22.66 1.48 -5.29
C ASP A 46 -21.46 1.43 -6.25
N ALA A 47 -20.50 0.55 -5.95
CA ALA A 47 -19.25 0.42 -6.69
C ALA A 47 -19.43 -0.09 -8.15
N ASP A 48 -20.60 -0.62 -8.53
CA ASP A 48 -20.87 -1.02 -9.91
C ASP A 48 -21.19 0.18 -10.82
N HIS A 49 -21.44 1.36 -10.22
CA HIS A 49 -21.77 2.57 -10.94
C HIS A 49 -20.67 3.63 -10.80
N ILE A 50 -19.53 3.37 -11.42
CA ILE A 50 -18.44 4.36 -11.50
C ILE A 50 -18.80 5.41 -12.55
N ILE A 51 -18.93 6.66 -12.13
CA ILE A 51 -19.37 7.78 -12.98
C ILE A 51 -18.25 8.75 -13.34
N GLY A 52 -17.10 8.67 -12.67
CA GLY A 52 -15.99 9.57 -12.92
C GLY A 52 -14.72 9.11 -12.22
N ILE A 53 -13.64 9.80 -12.53
CA ILE A 53 -12.38 9.75 -11.80
C ILE A 53 -12.01 11.18 -11.44
N VAL A 54 -11.65 11.41 -10.19
CA VAL A 54 -11.16 12.70 -9.74
C VAL A 54 -9.66 12.62 -9.48
N HIS A 55 -8.91 13.61 -9.93
CA HIS A 55 -7.49 13.74 -9.69
C HIS A 55 -7.23 14.86 -8.68
N TYR A 56 -6.31 14.63 -7.74
CA TYR A 56 -5.90 15.61 -6.74
C TYR A 56 -5.62 16.99 -7.35
N LYS A 57 -4.93 17.03 -8.50
CA LYS A 57 -4.61 18.22 -9.25
C LYS A 57 -5.84 19.09 -9.60
N ASN A 58 -7.01 18.46 -9.83
CA ASN A 58 -8.24 19.16 -10.17
C ASN A 58 -8.99 19.66 -8.92
N LEU A 59 -8.62 19.20 -7.73
CA LEU A 59 -9.24 19.57 -6.46
C LEU A 59 -8.50 20.69 -5.72
N VAL A 60 -7.21 20.87 -6.01
CA VAL A 60 -6.39 21.91 -5.35
C VAL A 60 -6.91 23.32 -5.59
N GLY A 61 -7.32 23.63 -6.83
CA GLY A 61 -7.91 24.94 -7.16
C GLY A 61 -9.16 25.25 -6.35
N PRO A 62 -10.21 24.39 -6.42
CA PRO A 62 -11.39 24.53 -5.59
C PRO A 62 -11.11 24.65 -4.09
N LEU A 63 -10.16 23.86 -3.58
CA LEU A 63 -9.79 23.91 -2.16
C LEU A 63 -9.19 25.28 -1.77
N ILE A 64 -8.28 25.81 -2.57
CA ILE A 64 -7.66 27.14 -2.34
C ILE A 64 -8.68 28.26 -2.47
N ASP A 65 -9.64 28.13 -3.39
CA ASP A 65 -10.68 29.13 -3.64
C ASP A 65 -11.82 29.12 -2.61
N GLY A 66 -11.73 28.28 -1.57
CA GLY A 66 -12.77 28.15 -0.54
C GLY A 66 -14.03 27.41 -1.02
N ARG A 67 -13.91 26.58 -2.06
CA ARG A 67 -14.99 25.75 -2.62
C ARG A 67 -14.86 24.29 -2.20
N GLU A 68 -14.33 24.05 -1.04
CA GLU A 68 -14.14 22.72 -0.48
C GLU A 68 -15.44 21.95 -0.20
N ASP A 69 -16.57 22.67 -0.10
CA ASP A 69 -17.90 22.09 0.09
C ASP A 69 -18.62 21.75 -1.23
N ASP A 70 -18.02 22.11 -2.38
CA ASP A 70 -18.49 21.63 -3.68
C ASP A 70 -18.41 20.10 -3.73
N LEU A 71 -19.30 19.47 -4.52
CA LEU A 71 -19.23 18.04 -4.77
C LEU A 71 -17.97 17.71 -5.58
N ALA A 72 -17.20 16.71 -5.15
CA ALA A 72 -16.00 16.26 -5.84
C ALA A 72 -16.31 15.83 -7.29
N ALA A 73 -17.48 15.24 -7.52
CA ALA A 73 -17.97 14.82 -8.83
C ALA A 73 -17.98 15.93 -9.88
N LYS A 74 -18.14 17.21 -9.48
CA LYS A 74 -18.09 18.37 -10.36
C LYS A 74 -16.76 18.51 -11.10
N TYR A 75 -15.68 18.01 -10.51
CA TYR A 75 -14.31 18.14 -11.01
C TYR A 75 -13.77 16.83 -11.59
N ALA A 76 -14.61 15.81 -11.70
CA ALA A 76 -14.26 14.51 -12.26
C ALA A 76 -14.20 14.53 -13.78
N PHE A 77 -13.42 13.65 -14.34
CA PHE A 77 -13.38 13.36 -15.77
C PHE A 77 -13.93 11.95 -16.04
N GLU A 78 -14.26 11.70 -17.31
CA GLU A 78 -14.88 10.45 -17.75
C GLU A 78 -13.88 9.28 -17.61
N PRO A 79 -14.29 8.14 -17.01
CA PRO A 79 -13.43 6.97 -16.87
C PRO A 79 -13.23 6.24 -18.19
N LEU A 80 -12.06 5.63 -18.36
CA LEU A 80 -11.87 4.55 -19.33
C LEU A 80 -12.32 3.24 -18.70
N PHE A 81 -13.23 2.51 -19.38
CA PHE A 81 -13.67 1.17 -18.98
C PHE A 81 -13.00 0.12 -19.83
N VAL A 82 -12.51 -0.94 -19.20
CA VAL A 82 -11.84 -2.05 -19.89
C VAL A 82 -12.31 -3.40 -19.34
N PRO A 83 -12.44 -4.43 -20.19
CA PRO A 83 -12.76 -5.78 -19.70
C PRO A 83 -11.54 -6.40 -19.01
N GLU A 84 -11.81 -7.23 -18.01
CA GLU A 84 -10.77 -7.96 -17.25
C GLU A 84 -9.90 -8.88 -18.12
N THR A 85 -10.45 -9.35 -19.23
CA THR A 85 -9.77 -10.27 -20.17
C THR A 85 -8.83 -9.58 -21.16
N LYS A 86 -8.78 -8.25 -21.18
CA LYS A 86 -7.91 -7.49 -22.09
C LYS A 86 -6.44 -7.67 -21.71
N ASP A 87 -5.56 -7.79 -22.73
CA ASP A 87 -4.13 -7.81 -22.52
C ASP A 87 -3.59 -6.45 -22.09
N ILE A 88 -2.64 -6.45 -21.15
CA ILE A 88 -2.09 -5.21 -20.57
C ILE A 88 -1.29 -4.38 -21.57
N PHE A 89 -0.62 -4.97 -22.56
CA PHE A 89 0.17 -4.22 -23.56
C PHE A 89 -0.70 -3.34 -24.46
N PRO A 90 -1.76 -3.88 -25.11
CA PRO A 90 -2.71 -3.05 -25.85
C PRO A 90 -3.36 -1.99 -24.98
N LEU A 91 -3.68 -2.33 -23.72
CA LEU A 91 -4.27 -1.39 -22.78
C LEU A 91 -3.31 -0.23 -22.47
N LEU A 92 -2.03 -0.51 -22.19
CA LEU A 92 -1.03 0.53 -21.92
C LEU A 92 -0.97 1.54 -23.08
N LYS A 93 -0.97 1.05 -24.31
CA LYS A 93 -0.96 1.90 -25.51
C LYS A 93 -2.22 2.75 -25.62
N GLU A 94 -3.38 2.19 -25.32
CA GLU A 94 -4.66 2.91 -25.31
C GLU A 94 -4.69 3.99 -24.24
N MET A 95 -4.26 3.67 -23.01
CA MET A 95 -4.16 4.62 -21.90
C MET A 95 -3.22 5.78 -22.22
N GLN A 96 -2.05 5.50 -22.81
CA GLN A 96 -1.10 6.52 -23.27
C GLN A 96 -1.72 7.42 -24.35
N THR A 97 -2.39 6.84 -25.34
CA THR A 97 -3.03 7.58 -26.43
C THR A 97 -4.13 8.49 -25.92
N ASN A 98 -4.93 8.03 -24.98
CA ASN A 98 -6.05 8.76 -24.37
C ASN A 98 -5.62 9.63 -23.19
N ARG A 99 -4.35 9.62 -22.82
CA ARG A 99 -3.80 10.32 -21.64
C ARG A 99 -4.52 9.96 -20.34
N GLN A 100 -4.95 8.72 -20.23
CA GLN A 100 -5.58 8.15 -19.05
C GLN A 100 -4.53 7.42 -18.21
N GLN A 101 -4.47 7.70 -16.91
CA GLN A 101 -3.54 7.05 -15.99
C GLN A 101 -4.22 5.93 -15.20
N MET A 102 -5.53 5.86 -15.23
CA MET A 102 -6.35 4.87 -14.53
C MET A 102 -7.48 4.42 -15.44
N ALA A 103 -7.78 3.12 -15.42
CA ALA A 103 -8.95 2.54 -16.06
C ALA A 103 -9.77 1.75 -15.05
N ILE A 104 -11.09 1.75 -15.22
CA ILE A 104 -12.00 0.91 -14.44
C ILE A 104 -12.16 -0.42 -15.16
N VAL A 105 -11.96 -1.50 -14.43
CA VAL A 105 -12.09 -2.86 -14.96
C VAL A 105 -13.51 -3.36 -14.73
N VAL A 106 -14.14 -3.85 -15.78
CA VAL A 106 -15.51 -4.35 -15.75
C VAL A 106 -15.57 -5.83 -16.06
N ASP A 107 -16.49 -6.50 -15.40
CA ASP A 107 -16.83 -7.90 -15.66
C ASP A 107 -17.79 -8.04 -16.86
N GLU A 108 -18.17 -9.29 -17.20
CA GLU A 108 -19.06 -9.62 -18.30
C GLU A 108 -20.51 -9.11 -18.12
N TYR A 109 -20.88 -8.73 -16.90
CA TYR A 109 -22.21 -8.20 -16.56
C TYR A 109 -22.22 -6.66 -16.49
N GLY A 110 -21.07 -6.02 -16.75
CA GLY A 110 -20.92 -4.57 -16.66
C GLY A 110 -20.70 -4.05 -15.23
N GLY A 111 -20.55 -4.93 -14.25
CA GLY A 111 -20.16 -4.57 -12.89
C GLY A 111 -18.67 -4.22 -12.79
N THR A 112 -18.32 -3.49 -11.75
CA THR A 112 -16.94 -3.14 -11.47
C THR A 112 -16.21 -4.33 -10.86
N ASP A 113 -15.13 -4.78 -11.50
CA ASP A 113 -14.25 -5.84 -11.03
C ASP A 113 -13.03 -5.31 -10.31
N GLY A 114 -12.55 -4.14 -10.70
CA GLY A 114 -11.42 -3.47 -10.11
C GLY A 114 -11.03 -2.19 -10.84
N LEU A 115 -9.80 -1.77 -10.63
CA LEU A 115 -9.15 -0.70 -11.39
C LEU A 115 -7.73 -1.11 -11.74
N ILE A 116 -7.18 -0.49 -12.79
CA ILE A 116 -5.79 -0.67 -13.19
C ILE A 116 -5.17 0.68 -13.54
N THR A 117 -3.94 0.89 -13.14
CA THR A 117 -3.19 2.12 -13.44
C THR A 117 -2.06 1.84 -14.43
N VAL A 118 -1.55 2.90 -15.06
CA VAL A 118 -0.35 2.81 -15.92
C VAL A 118 0.83 2.28 -15.12
N GLU A 119 0.95 2.71 -13.87
CA GLU A 119 2.00 2.28 -12.94
C GLU A 119 1.92 0.77 -12.69
N ASP A 120 0.72 0.21 -12.46
CA ASP A 120 0.52 -1.24 -12.29
C ASP A 120 1.00 -2.02 -13.52
N ILE A 121 0.66 -1.54 -14.72
CA ILE A 121 1.06 -2.20 -15.97
C ILE A 121 2.58 -2.13 -16.17
N ILE A 122 3.18 -0.97 -15.91
CA ILE A 122 4.63 -0.80 -16.02
C ILE A 122 5.36 -1.71 -15.02
N GLU A 123 4.86 -1.81 -13.79
CA GLU A 123 5.43 -2.71 -12.78
C GLU A 123 5.43 -4.17 -13.25
N GLU A 124 4.35 -4.62 -13.89
CA GLU A 124 4.28 -5.98 -14.44
C GLU A 124 5.23 -6.23 -15.62
N ILE A 125 5.45 -5.21 -16.47
CA ILE A 125 6.31 -5.34 -17.65
C ILE A 125 7.79 -5.26 -17.30
N VAL A 126 8.15 -4.35 -16.41
CA VAL A 126 9.55 -4.04 -16.09
C VAL A 126 10.03 -4.82 -14.90
N GLY A 127 9.10 -5.41 -14.12
CA GLY A 127 9.34 -5.87 -12.76
C GLY A 127 9.41 -4.68 -11.82
N GLU A 128 9.77 -4.92 -10.58
CA GLU A 128 9.98 -3.81 -9.64
C GLU A 128 11.00 -2.83 -10.24
N ILE A 129 10.51 -1.64 -10.63
CA ILE A 129 11.42 -0.53 -10.94
C ILE A 129 12.10 -0.21 -9.60
N VAL A 130 13.34 -0.63 -9.49
CA VAL A 130 14.21 -0.22 -8.37
C VAL A 130 14.33 1.29 -8.50
N ASP A 131 13.59 2.05 -7.68
CA ASP A 131 13.75 3.48 -7.56
C ASP A 131 15.22 3.75 -7.18
N GLU A 132 15.86 4.83 -7.68
CA GLU A 132 17.24 5.18 -7.31
C GLU A 132 17.44 5.34 -5.79
N TYR A 133 16.35 5.35 -5.03
CA TYR A 133 16.29 5.25 -3.58
C TYR A 133 15.98 3.83 -3.07
N ASP A 134 15.61 2.89 -3.92
CA ASP A 134 15.53 1.48 -3.59
C ASP A 134 16.97 0.95 -3.59
N MET A 135 17.40 0.61 -2.42
CA MET A 135 18.73 0.16 -2.05
C MET A 135 19.26 -0.88 -3.02
N GLU A 136 20.23 -0.51 -3.86
CA GLU A 136 20.95 -1.44 -4.73
C GLU A 136 21.39 -2.67 -3.92
N GLY A 137 20.64 -3.77 -3.99
CA GLY A 137 20.99 -5.08 -3.47
C GLY A 137 21.04 -5.21 -1.94
N LYS A 138 20.53 -4.23 -1.16
CA LYS A 138 20.45 -4.34 0.30
C LYS A 138 18.99 -4.33 0.74
N GLU A 139 18.52 -5.47 1.18
CA GLU A 139 17.19 -5.61 1.80
C GLU A 139 17.06 -4.82 3.12
N ILE A 140 18.18 -4.29 3.65
CA ILE A 140 18.25 -3.50 4.88
C ILE A 140 19.29 -2.38 4.78
N THR A 141 18.93 -1.17 5.25
CA THR A 141 19.84 -0.02 5.44
C THR A 141 19.77 0.49 6.87
N LYS A 142 20.93 0.62 7.52
CA LYS A 142 21.03 1.30 8.81
C LYS A 142 21.00 2.80 8.58
N LEU A 143 19.97 3.49 9.07
CA LEU A 143 19.79 4.94 8.95
C LEU A 143 20.57 5.71 10.05
N SER A 144 20.51 5.18 11.27
CA SER A 144 21.24 5.69 12.44
C SER A 144 21.38 4.57 13.46
N ASP A 145 21.96 4.86 14.63
CA ASP A 145 22.03 3.84 15.68
C ASP A 145 20.64 3.48 16.19
N GLY A 146 20.31 2.18 16.14
CA GLY A 146 19.00 1.67 16.53
C GLY A 146 17.88 1.95 15.52
N VAL A 147 18.17 2.48 14.31
CA VAL A 147 17.15 2.77 13.29
C VAL A 147 17.56 2.19 11.95
N TRP A 148 16.65 1.42 11.36
CA TRP A 148 16.83 0.77 10.06
C TRP A 148 15.65 1.07 9.14
N ARG A 149 15.91 0.99 7.84
CA ARG A 149 14.89 0.86 6.80
C ARG A 149 15.08 -0.48 6.15
N VAL A 150 14.01 -1.24 6.01
CA VAL A 150 14.05 -2.62 5.53
C VAL A 150 12.97 -2.84 4.47
N ASP A 151 13.30 -3.65 3.45
CA ASP A 151 12.33 -4.17 2.49
C ASP A 151 11.39 -5.15 3.19
N GLY A 152 10.10 -5.14 2.83
CA GLY A 152 9.13 -6.07 3.40
C GLY A 152 9.46 -7.55 3.17
N ARG A 153 10.28 -7.85 2.14
CA ARG A 153 10.77 -9.19 1.81
C ARG A 153 11.98 -9.63 2.63
N PHE A 154 12.54 -8.75 3.47
CA PHE A 154 13.69 -9.09 4.31
C PHE A 154 13.40 -10.35 5.12
N PRO A 155 14.31 -11.36 5.10
CA PRO A 155 14.06 -12.62 5.76
C PRO A 155 13.90 -12.48 7.28
N VAL A 156 12.90 -13.17 7.82
CA VAL A 156 12.62 -13.17 9.26
C VAL A 156 13.80 -13.71 10.06
N GLU A 157 14.51 -14.75 9.56
CA GLU A 157 15.70 -15.32 10.19
C GLU A 157 16.83 -14.29 10.33
N ASP A 158 17.05 -13.46 9.32
CA ASP A 158 18.05 -12.39 9.35
C ASP A 158 17.65 -11.26 10.32
N ALA A 159 16.37 -10.94 10.40
CA ALA A 159 15.83 -9.99 11.38
C ALA A 159 16.02 -10.51 12.82
N ALA A 160 15.76 -11.78 13.06
CA ALA A 160 16.01 -12.42 14.34
C ALA A 160 17.50 -12.42 14.72
N ALA A 161 18.40 -12.64 13.75
CA ALA A 161 19.85 -12.56 13.94
C ALA A 161 20.33 -11.15 14.32
N LEU A 162 19.57 -10.11 13.93
CA LEU A 162 19.81 -8.71 14.35
C LEU A 162 19.29 -8.40 15.75
N GLY A 163 18.65 -9.37 16.42
CA GLY A 163 18.05 -9.21 17.73
C GLY A 163 16.70 -8.52 17.73
N TRP A 164 16.02 -8.47 16.58
CA TRP A 164 14.67 -7.93 16.50
C TRP A 164 13.66 -8.91 17.12
N PRO A 165 12.53 -8.41 17.65
CA PRO A 165 11.54 -9.23 18.37
C PRO A 165 10.62 -9.99 17.40
N VAL A 166 11.22 -10.66 16.43
CA VAL A 166 10.54 -11.48 15.43
C VAL A 166 10.70 -12.97 15.77
N SER A 167 9.70 -13.76 15.41
CA SER A 167 9.73 -15.22 15.56
C SER A 167 9.68 -15.88 14.20
N GLU A 168 10.37 -17.01 14.06
CA GLU A 168 10.29 -17.85 12.88
C GLU A 168 9.00 -18.70 12.93
N SER A 169 8.38 -18.93 11.77
CA SER A 169 7.20 -19.76 11.62
C SER A 169 7.19 -20.42 10.25
N GLU A 170 6.43 -21.49 10.09
CA GLU A 170 6.16 -22.12 8.79
C GLU A 170 5.15 -21.30 7.94
N ASP A 171 4.46 -20.33 8.56
CA ASP A 171 3.41 -19.56 7.92
C ASP A 171 3.94 -18.29 7.19
N TYR A 172 5.19 -17.88 7.50
CA TYR A 172 5.81 -16.71 6.86
C TYR A 172 7.35 -16.82 6.85
N GLU A 173 7.96 -16.26 5.80
CA GLU A 173 9.42 -16.22 5.63
C GLU A 173 9.99 -14.80 5.71
N THR A 174 9.13 -13.78 5.62
CA THR A 174 9.52 -12.37 5.49
C THR A 174 9.03 -11.52 6.66
N ILE A 175 9.70 -10.37 6.90
CA ILE A 175 9.30 -9.44 7.95
C ILE A 175 7.89 -8.86 7.71
N ALA A 176 7.49 -8.65 6.46
CA ALA A 176 6.14 -8.24 6.12
C ALA A 176 5.12 -9.32 6.49
N GLY A 177 5.41 -10.58 6.18
CA GLY A 177 4.56 -11.72 6.56
C GLY A 177 4.42 -11.86 8.06
N TRP A 178 5.55 -11.80 8.79
CA TRP A 178 5.55 -11.82 10.26
C TRP A 178 4.73 -10.69 10.86
N LEU A 179 4.83 -9.47 10.31
CA LEU A 179 4.09 -8.32 10.84
C LEU A 179 2.59 -8.47 10.62
N ILE A 180 2.16 -8.91 9.44
CA ILE A 180 0.74 -9.17 9.13
C ILE A 180 0.18 -10.28 10.02
N ASP A 181 0.92 -11.36 10.22
CA ASP A 181 0.53 -12.46 11.12
C ASP A 181 0.40 -11.97 12.57
N THR A 182 1.37 -11.18 13.04
CA THR A 182 1.37 -10.60 14.40
C THR A 182 0.20 -9.64 14.62
N LEU A 183 -0.18 -8.87 13.61
CA LEU A 183 -1.27 -7.87 13.68
C LEU A 183 -2.64 -8.49 13.43
N ASP A 184 -2.73 -9.63 12.74
CA ASP A 184 -3.96 -10.24 12.25
C ASP A 184 -4.76 -9.38 11.25
N PHE A 185 -4.08 -8.41 10.63
CA PHE A 185 -4.62 -7.58 9.53
C PHE A 185 -3.50 -6.99 8.68
N VAL A 186 -3.83 -6.54 7.45
CA VAL A 186 -2.91 -5.83 6.58
C VAL A 186 -2.89 -4.35 6.97
N PRO A 187 -1.75 -3.80 7.43
CA PRO A 187 -1.65 -2.39 7.82
C PRO A 187 -1.69 -1.45 6.61
N GLU A 188 -1.87 -0.16 6.89
CA GLU A 188 -1.84 0.91 5.89
C GLU A 188 -0.50 1.68 5.95
N MET A 189 -0.21 2.43 4.88
CA MET A 189 0.95 3.32 4.86
C MET A 189 0.83 4.40 5.94
N GLY A 190 1.88 4.56 6.74
CA GLY A 190 1.95 5.48 7.87
C GLY A 190 1.63 4.86 9.21
N ASP A 191 1.03 3.66 9.24
CA ASP A 191 0.79 2.93 10.49
C ASP A 191 2.10 2.62 11.20
N GLU A 192 2.05 2.64 12.53
CA GLU A 192 3.19 2.39 13.39
C GLU A 192 2.79 1.47 14.55
N PHE A 193 3.58 0.42 14.76
CA PHE A 193 3.31 -0.62 15.75
C PHE A 193 4.53 -0.84 16.64
N THR A 194 4.30 -1.06 17.93
CA THR A 194 5.36 -1.40 18.87
C THR A 194 5.29 -2.87 19.26
N VAL A 195 6.38 -3.59 19.03
CA VAL A 195 6.52 -5.01 19.39
C VAL A 195 7.89 -5.21 20.02
N GLY A 196 7.95 -5.83 21.20
CA GLY A 196 9.20 -6.25 21.85
C GLY A 196 10.25 -5.14 22.03
N GLY A 197 9.82 -3.90 22.29
CA GLY A 197 10.74 -2.76 22.47
C GLY A 197 11.23 -2.13 21.15
N TYR A 198 10.63 -2.49 20.02
CA TYR A 198 10.88 -1.89 18.72
C TYR A 198 9.61 -1.28 18.15
N SER A 199 9.75 -0.16 17.42
CA SER A 199 8.69 0.42 16.59
C SER A 199 8.88 -0.02 15.16
N PHE A 200 7.79 -0.42 14.52
CA PHE A 200 7.69 -0.79 13.11
C PHE A 200 6.72 0.16 12.42
N LYS A 201 7.23 1.07 11.60
CA LYS A 201 6.44 2.04 10.85
C LYS A 201 6.39 1.66 9.38
N ILE A 202 5.17 1.56 8.82
CA ILE A 202 4.96 1.28 7.41
C ILE A 202 5.26 2.56 6.61
N GLU A 203 6.41 2.61 5.96
CA GLU A 203 6.80 3.76 5.13
C GLU A 203 6.22 3.68 3.72
N ARG A 204 6.05 2.47 3.19
CA ARG A 204 5.52 2.28 1.84
C ARG A 204 4.70 0.99 1.74
N MET A 205 3.59 1.08 1.04
CA MET A 205 2.77 -0.06 0.61
C MET A 205 2.80 -0.15 -0.91
N ARG A 206 2.72 -1.36 -1.45
CA ARG A 206 2.47 -1.63 -2.86
C ARG A 206 1.25 -2.54 -2.95
N ARG A 207 0.12 -1.99 -3.39
CA ARG A 207 -1.20 -2.67 -3.29
C ARG A 207 -1.47 -3.07 -1.82
N SER A 208 -1.78 -4.31 -1.57
CA SER A 208 -1.97 -4.87 -0.21
C SER A 208 -0.68 -5.43 0.42
N ARG A 209 0.49 -5.20 -0.20
CA ARG A 209 1.79 -5.71 0.29
C ARG A 209 2.60 -4.61 0.95
N ILE A 210 3.16 -4.89 2.12
CA ILE A 210 4.13 -4.01 2.77
C ILE A 210 5.43 -4.05 1.96
N SER A 211 5.85 -2.88 1.46
CA SER A 211 7.07 -2.74 0.65
C SER A 211 8.26 -2.24 1.47
N THR A 212 8.07 -1.24 2.32
CA THR A 212 9.16 -0.65 3.10
C THR A 212 8.71 -0.40 4.53
N ILE A 213 9.54 -0.84 5.49
CA ILE A 213 9.30 -0.71 6.92
C ILE A 213 10.50 0.04 7.53
N ARG A 214 10.22 1.06 8.34
CA ARG A 214 11.19 1.66 9.24
C ARG A 214 11.11 0.95 10.57
N VAL A 215 12.25 0.45 11.04
CA VAL A 215 12.37 -0.24 12.33
C VAL A 215 13.24 0.60 13.25
N GLU A 216 12.75 0.87 14.45
CA GLU A 216 13.45 1.68 15.44
C GLU A 216 13.45 0.98 16.80
N ARG A 217 14.62 0.82 17.38
CA ARG A 217 14.77 0.32 18.75
C ARG A 217 14.42 1.43 19.74
N LEU A 218 13.40 1.20 20.55
CA LEU A 218 12.95 2.17 21.55
C LEU A 218 13.87 2.16 22.77
N ALA A 219 14.12 3.34 23.36
CA ALA A 219 14.89 3.47 24.59
C ALA A 219 14.14 2.77 25.74
N GLY A 220 14.75 1.73 26.33
CA GLY A 220 14.16 0.94 27.42
C GLY A 220 13.80 -0.50 27.06
N GLY A 221 13.98 -0.93 25.81
CA GLY A 221 13.67 -2.30 25.36
C GLY A 221 14.77 -3.35 25.61
N ALA A 222 15.87 -3.00 26.27
CA ALA A 222 17.04 -3.89 26.39
C ALA A 222 17.24 -4.53 27.79
N ASP A 223 16.29 -4.44 28.73
CA ASP A 223 16.47 -4.94 30.10
C ASP A 223 15.38 -5.91 30.58
N VAL A 224 14.97 -6.88 29.77
CA VAL A 224 14.13 -8.00 30.25
C VAL A 224 14.64 -9.36 29.77
N ALA A 225 15.95 -9.56 29.82
CA ALA A 225 16.51 -10.89 29.58
C ALA A 225 17.81 -11.10 30.37
N GLU A 226 17.76 -10.95 31.71
CA GLU A 226 18.71 -11.55 32.65
C GLU A 226 18.29 -11.22 34.09
N GLU A 227 17.30 -11.91 34.62
CA GLU A 227 17.16 -12.19 36.07
C GLU A 227 16.18 -13.34 36.27
N GLY A 228 16.71 -14.52 36.36
CA GLY A 228 15.90 -15.71 36.63
C GLY A 228 16.69 -17.01 36.83
N GLU A 229 17.90 -16.92 37.39
CA GLU A 229 18.51 -18.12 37.98
C GLU A 229 19.31 -17.75 39.24
N GLY A 230 18.88 -18.34 40.34
CA GLY A 230 19.75 -18.53 41.48
C GLY A 230 19.28 -17.91 42.79
N GLN A 231 18.48 -18.64 43.53
CA GLN A 231 18.73 -18.85 44.95
C GLN A 231 17.75 -19.89 45.52
N GLN A 232 18.17 -21.17 45.40
CA GLN A 232 17.78 -22.16 46.39
C GLN A 232 18.67 -21.97 47.62
N GLU A 233 18.18 -21.45 48.69
CA GLU A 233 18.83 -21.49 49.95
C GLU A 233 18.19 -22.57 50.82
N LYS A 234 18.99 -23.60 51.09
CA LYS A 234 18.74 -24.64 52.09
C LYS A 234 18.91 -24.00 53.48
N THR A 235 17.96 -24.21 54.36
CA THR A 235 18.27 -24.24 55.81
C THR A 235 17.30 -25.14 56.54
N HIS A 236 17.83 -26.14 57.11
CA HIS A 236 17.53 -26.95 58.28
C HIS A 236 16.09 -27.18 58.73
#